data_797617948ea8f05945c604eae0c7a773
#
_entry.id   797617948ea8f05945c604eae0c7a773
#
_cell.length_a   1.000
_cell.length_b   1.000
_cell.length_c   1.000
_cell.angle_alpha   90.00
_cell.angle_beta   90.00
_cell.angle_gamma   90.00
#
_symmetry.space_group_name_H-M   'P 1'
#
loop_
_entity.id
_entity.type
_entity.pdbx_description
1 polymer ?
#
loop_
_entity_poly.entity_id
_entity_poly.type
_entity_poly.pdbx_seq_one_letter_code
_entity_poly.pdbx_strand_id
1 'polypeptide(L)'
;MTGAQIIREARLKAGLTQTELAERLGRDRAQVARWETGGQEPSFEHLQSVIEACGFTLRIEIAEREETPALDAEFDASLPQAPQQRVQALLERLGGDT
;
A
#
# COMPACT_ATOMS: atom_id res chain seq x y z
N MET A 1 5.68 -5.17 5.54
CA MET A 1 5.03 -4.33 6.54
C MET A 1 3.65 -4.87 6.83
N THR A 2 3.29 -4.96 8.09
CA THR A 2 2.00 -5.52 8.47
C THR A 2 1.02 -4.41 8.77
N GLY A 3 -0.26 -4.75 8.88
CA GLY A 3 -1.26 -3.77 9.24
C GLY A 3 -0.98 -3.15 10.60
N ALA A 4 -0.47 -3.96 11.53
CA ALA A 4 -0.12 -3.46 12.84
C ALA A 4 0.94 -2.38 12.76
N GLN A 5 1.94 -2.59 11.93
CA GLN A 5 3.01 -1.61 11.78
C GLN A 5 2.52 -0.35 11.11
N ILE A 6 1.63 -0.49 10.14
CA ILE A 6 1.09 0.67 9.45
C ILE A 6 0.31 1.55 10.42
N ILE A 7 -0.53 0.94 11.25
CA ILE A 7 -1.33 1.68 12.20
C ILE A 7 -0.43 2.40 13.19
N ARG A 8 0.55 1.68 13.71
CA ARG A 8 1.42 2.28 14.69
C ARG A 8 2.22 3.43 14.10
N GLU A 9 2.72 3.25 12.90
CA GLU A 9 3.52 4.27 12.27
C GLU A 9 2.69 5.52 11.98
N ALA A 10 1.48 5.35 11.48
CA ALA A 10 0.62 6.49 11.21
C ALA A 10 0.30 7.24 12.50
N ARG A 11 0.02 6.50 13.57
CA ARG A 11 -0.29 7.11 14.84
C ARG A 11 0.88 7.91 15.37
N LEU A 12 2.08 7.33 15.33
CA LEU A 12 3.25 8.00 15.84
C LEU A 12 3.59 9.23 15.02
N LYS A 13 3.44 9.13 13.72
CA LYS A 13 3.70 10.29 12.86
C LYS A 13 2.73 11.41 13.14
N ALA A 14 1.53 11.08 13.52
CA ALA A 14 0.52 12.08 13.83
C ALA A 14 0.67 12.62 15.24
N GLY A 15 1.57 12.03 16.04
CA GLY A 15 1.77 12.47 17.40
C GLY A 15 0.64 12.09 18.34
N LEU A 16 -0.07 11.01 18.03
CA LEU A 16 -1.22 10.61 18.82
C LEU A 16 -0.91 9.46 19.74
N THR A 17 -1.57 9.44 20.89
CA THR A 17 -1.53 8.27 21.75
C THR A 17 -2.57 7.28 21.24
N GLN A 18 -2.51 6.06 21.75
CA GLN A 18 -3.52 5.06 21.39
C GLN A 18 -4.92 5.53 21.77
N THR A 19 -5.03 6.18 22.91
CA THR A 19 -6.31 6.68 23.36
C THR A 19 -6.82 7.77 22.44
N GLU A 20 -5.95 8.68 22.04
CA GLU A 20 -6.35 9.76 21.16
C GLU A 20 -6.79 9.22 19.80
N LEU A 21 -6.07 8.25 19.28
CA LEU A 21 -6.46 7.66 18.03
C LEU A 21 -7.81 6.96 18.16
N ALA A 22 -7.99 6.22 19.25
CA ALA A 22 -9.24 5.52 19.47
C ALA A 22 -10.40 6.50 19.52
N GLU A 23 -10.20 7.64 20.16
CA GLU A 23 -11.23 8.64 20.22
C GLU A 23 -11.61 9.18 18.86
N ARG A 24 -10.62 9.40 18.03
CA ARG A 24 -10.89 9.87 16.67
C ARG A 24 -11.65 8.84 15.86
N LEU A 25 -11.43 7.57 16.16
CA LEU A 25 -12.09 6.50 15.44
C LEU A 25 -13.44 6.12 16.03
N GLY A 26 -13.74 6.64 17.21
CA GLY A 26 -14.95 6.24 17.90
C GLY A 26 -14.87 4.81 18.39
N ARG A 27 -13.68 4.36 18.77
CA ARG A 27 -13.46 3.00 19.23
C ARG A 27 -12.73 3.02 20.55
N ASP A 28 -12.58 1.83 21.17
CA ASP A 28 -11.88 1.72 22.42
C ASP A 28 -10.37 1.67 22.22
N ARG A 29 -9.64 2.17 23.19
CA ARG A 29 -8.18 2.09 23.13
C ARG A 29 -7.73 0.63 23.01
N ALA A 30 -8.45 -0.28 23.66
CA ALA A 30 -8.08 -1.69 23.60
C ALA A 30 -8.11 -2.21 22.15
N GLN A 31 -9.00 -1.68 21.34
CA GLN A 31 -9.07 -2.10 19.94
C GLN A 31 -7.81 -1.66 19.20
N VAL A 32 -7.37 -0.42 19.43
CA VAL A 32 -6.17 0.09 18.79
C VAL A 32 -4.97 -0.73 19.27
N ALA A 33 -4.91 -1.02 20.55
CA ALA A 33 -3.81 -1.80 21.09
C ALA A 33 -3.76 -3.20 20.48
N ARG A 34 -4.91 -3.82 20.29
CA ARG A 34 -4.95 -5.15 19.68
C ARG A 34 -4.46 -5.13 18.25
N TRP A 35 -4.81 -4.09 17.52
CA TRP A 35 -4.32 -3.95 16.16
C TRP A 35 -2.81 -3.78 16.14
N GLU A 36 -2.29 -2.95 17.03
CA GLU A 36 -0.85 -2.65 17.00
C GLU A 36 0.01 -3.79 17.52
N THR A 37 -0.53 -4.63 18.37
CA THR A 37 0.26 -5.76 18.87
C THR A 37 0.09 -6.99 17.99
N GLY A 38 -0.80 -6.93 17.02
CA GLY A 38 -1.02 -8.10 16.19
C GLY A 38 -2.04 -9.06 16.76
N GLY A 39 -2.69 -8.70 17.86
CA GLY A 39 -3.70 -9.56 18.44
C GLY A 39 -4.95 -9.66 17.57
N GLN A 40 -5.14 -8.70 16.72
CA GLN A 40 -6.25 -8.74 15.82
C GLN A 40 -5.81 -8.06 14.53
N GLU A 41 -6.07 -8.72 13.40
CA GLU A 41 -5.65 -8.18 12.11
C GLU A 41 -6.63 -7.11 11.67
N PRO A 42 -6.18 -5.90 11.37
CA PRO A 42 -7.11 -4.88 10.89
C PRO A 42 -7.48 -5.15 9.43
N SER A 43 -8.71 -4.88 9.08
CA SER A 43 -9.14 -5.01 7.71
C SER A 43 -8.62 -3.81 6.92
N PHE A 44 -8.75 -3.89 5.60
CA PHE A 44 -8.35 -2.79 4.76
C PHE A 44 -9.13 -1.52 5.13
N GLU A 45 -10.40 -1.67 5.41
CA GLU A 45 -11.21 -0.53 5.79
C GLU A 45 -10.77 0.07 7.10
N HIS A 46 -10.34 -0.78 8.04
CA HIS A 46 -9.81 -0.29 9.29
C HIS A 46 -8.53 0.49 9.06
N LEU A 47 -7.66 -0.02 8.19
CA LEU A 47 -6.42 0.68 7.88
C LEU A 47 -6.71 2.04 7.29
N GLN A 48 -7.65 2.09 6.37
CA GLN A 48 -8.00 3.33 5.74
C GLN A 48 -8.53 4.34 6.74
N SER A 49 -9.41 3.88 7.64
CA SER A 49 -9.98 4.74 8.66
C SER A 49 -8.91 5.28 9.60
N VAL A 50 -7.98 4.42 10.00
CA VAL A 50 -6.91 4.84 10.89
C VAL A 50 -6.04 5.90 10.24
N ILE A 51 -5.66 5.65 9.00
CA ILE A 51 -4.78 6.58 8.31
C ILE A 51 -5.45 7.91 8.11
N GLU A 52 -6.73 7.90 7.78
CA GLU A 52 -7.45 9.15 7.62
C GLU A 52 -7.66 9.87 8.95
N ALA A 53 -7.88 9.13 10.01
CA ALA A 53 -8.02 9.73 11.33
C ALA A 53 -6.72 10.39 11.77
N CYS A 54 -5.60 9.90 11.27
CA CYS A 54 -4.31 10.47 11.60
C CYS A 54 -3.98 11.68 10.71
N GLY A 55 -4.84 12.00 9.77
CA GLY A 55 -4.60 13.15 8.92
C GLY A 55 -3.84 12.82 7.65
N PHE A 56 -3.73 11.53 7.31
CA PHE A 56 -3.02 11.11 6.11
C PHE A 56 -3.99 10.46 5.14
N THR A 57 -3.52 10.17 3.97
CA THR A 57 -4.31 9.49 2.96
C THR A 57 -3.65 8.17 2.64
N LEU A 58 -4.44 7.11 2.60
CA LEU A 58 -3.92 5.82 2.21
C LEU A 58 -4.05 5.72 0.71
N ARG A 59 -2.93 5.47 0.06
CA ARG A 59 -2.93 5.33 -1.38
C ARG A 59 -2.44 3.96 -1.74
N ILE A 60 -3.18 3.26 -2.55
CA ILE A 60 -2.80 1.94 -2.99
C ILE A 60 -2.74 1.95 -4.49
N GLU A 61 -1.64 1.45 -5.01
CA GLU A 61 -1.42 1.43 -6.42
C GLU A 61 -1.21 0.02 -6.85
N ILE A 62 -1.87 -0.43 -7.87
CA ILE A 62 -1.66 -1.74 -8.42
C ILE A 62 -0.81 -1.57 -9.65
N ALA A 63 0.40 -2.09 -9.58
CA ALA A 63 1.34 -1.96 -10.68
C ALA A 63 1.70 -3.33 -11.19
N GLU A 64 2.07 -3.38 -12.46
CA GLU A 64 2.49 -4.62 -13.03
C GLU A 64 3.76 -5.06 -12.35
N ARG A 65 3.87 -6.36 -12.07
CA ARG A 65 5.04 -6.84 -11.40
C ARG A 65 6.20 -6.85 -12.33
N GLU A 66 7.36 -6.34 -11.92
CA GLU A 66 8.51 -6.38 -12.72
C GLU A 66 9.24 -7.58 -12.44
N GLU A 67 9.41 -8.39 -13.36
CA GLU A 67 10.17 -9.50 -13.14
C GLU A 67 11.53 -9.24 -13.35
N THR A 68 11.95 -9.12 -13.41
CA THR A 68 13.11 -8.99 -13.66
C THR A 68 13.71 -9.49 -14.03
N PRO A 69 13.67 -9.49 -14.22
CA PRO A 69 14.31 -9.69 -14.65
C PRO A 69 14.88 -10.01 -15.12
N ALA A 70 14.79 -10.29 -14.96
CA ALA A 70 15.18 -10.47 -15.27
C ALA A 70 15.45 -10.65 -15.99
N LEU A 71 15.20 -10.75 -15.95
CA LEU A 71 15.26 -10.80 -16.53
C LEU A 71 15.71 -10.64 -17.21
N ASP A 72 15.73 -10.53 -17.09
CA ASP A 72 15.98 -10.25 -17.73
C ASP A 72 16.65 -9.93 -18.39
N ALA A 73 17.12 -9.95 -17.99
CA ALA A 73 17.82 -9.49 -18.52
C ALA A 73 18.29 -9.89 -19.71
N GLU A 74 18.23 -10.58 -19.87
CA GLU A 74 18.45 -10.79 -20.81
C GLU A 74 17.95 -10.61 -21.69
N PHE A 75 17.33 -10.30 -21.42
CA PHE A 75 16.70 -9.93 -22.19
C PHE A 75 17.09 -9.42 -22.84
N ASP A 76 17.61 -9.31 -22.50
CA ASP A 76 17.94 -8.83 -23.10
C ASP A 76 18.21 -8.16 -23.98
N ALA A 77 18.74 -8.61 -23.72
CA ALA A 77 19.39 -7.77 -24.56
C ALA A 77 18.83 -7.77 -25.86
N SER A 78 18.65 -8.83 -26.27
CA SER A 78 18.12 -8.90 -27.54
C SER A 78 16.87 -8.27 -27.50
N LEU A 79 16.43 -7.96 -26.39
CA LEU A 79 15.31 -7.39 -26.40
C LEU A 79 15.52 -6.10 -26.30
N PRO A 80 15.58 -5.53 -27.16
CA PRO A 80 15.80 -4.23 -27.22
C PRO A 80 14.65 -3.60 -26.68
N GLN A 81 14.04 -4.15 -25.94
CA GLN A 81 13.01 -3.62 -25.49
C GLN A 81 13.36 -2.60 -24.71
N ALA A 82 13.54 -1.61 -25.20
CA ALA A 82 13.64 -0.43 -24.52
C ALA A 82 12.39 -0.27 -23.74
N PRO A 83 12.41 0.40 -22.65
CA PRO A 83 11.23 0.62 -21.84
C PRO A 83 10.13 1.26 -22.65
N GLN A 84 10.50 2.08 -23.63
CA GLN A 84 9.54 2.70 -24.44
C GLN A 84 8.74 1.73 -25.20
N GLN A 85 9.37 0.70 -25.70
CA GLN A 85 8.65 -0.29 -26.46
C GLN A 85 7.71 -1.05 -25.57
N ARG A 86 8.07 -1.25 -24.34
CA ARG A 86 7.18 -1.95 -23.45
C ARG A 86 5.93 -1.13 -23.18
N VAL A 87 6.11 0.15 -23.02
CA VAL A 87 4.98 1.01 -22.77
C VAL A 87 4.10 1.05 -24.00
N GLN A 88 4.71 1.09 -25.16
CA GLN A 88 3.94 1.13 -26.38
C GLN A 88 3.15 -0.15 -26.59
N ALA A 89 3.76 -1.27 -26.28
CA ALA A 89 3.06 -2.53 -26.40
C ALA A 89 1.87 -2.57 -25.45
N LEU A 90 2.04 -2.01 -24.27
CA LEU A 90 0.96 -1.99 -23.34
C LEU A 90 -0.17 -1.08 -23.83
N LEU A 91 0.19 0.05 -24.40
CA LEU A 91 -0.81 0.95 -24.92
C LEU A 91 -1.55 0.32 -26.08
N GLU A 92 -0.84 -0.42 -26.91
CA GLU A 92 -1.47 -1.07 -28.02
C GLU A 92 -2.43 -2.13 -27.53
N ARG A 93 -2.07 -2.80 -26.47
CA ARG A 93 -2.94 -3.82 -25.95
C ARG A 93 -4.22 -3.20 -25.44
N LEU A 94 -4.12 -2.03 -24.85
CA LEU A 94 -5.29 -1.36 -24.35
C LEU A 94 -6.05 -0.71 -25.47
N GLY A 95 -5.35 -0.10 -26.38
CA GLY A 95 -6.00 0.59 -27.48
C GLY A 95 -6.52 -0.34 -28.52
N GLY A 96 -5.81 -1.42 -28.73
CA GLY A 96 -6.22 -2.35 -29.74
C GLY A 96 -7.53 -2.99 -29.42
N ASP A 97 -7.91 -2.90 -28.20
CA ASP A 97 -9.14 -3.47 -27.85
C ASP A 97 -10.26 -2.60 -28.26
N THR A 98 -10.00 -1.45 -28.70
CA THR A 98 -11.07 -0.55 -29.04
C THR A 98 -11.48 -0.71 -30.49
#